data_c6ad11883eb00f8caa5d2de4480db4ee
#
_entry.id   c6ad11883eb00f8caa5d2de4480db4ee
#
_cell.length_a   1.000
_cell.length_b   1.000
_cell.length_c   1.000
_cell.angle_alpha   90.00
_cell.angle_beta   90.00
_cell.angle_gamma   90.00
#
_symmetry.space_group_name_H-M   'P 1'
#
loop_
_entity.id
_entity.type
_entity.pdbx_description
1 polymer ?
#
loop_
_entity_poly.entity_id
_entity_poly.type
_entity_poly.pdbx_seq_one_letter_code
_entity_poly.pdbx_strand_id
1 'polypeptide(L)'
;MRVLIVTNDLPPRVGGIQYYVDQLARGLVAAGDEVVVFGSTSPGADEFDSLAPYRVVRRATRTLLPVPPVGRQVVRLVRECGADVVVLGAAFPLGLLAATVRRRTGVPVVGFTHGLEVTAARTWLGRRLLRRIGASVAALTYVSAWCEAELRPAFGPGPQHRRLAPAVDPVEFRPGVSGAAVRERHGLGDRPVVVSVSRLVERKGQDTLVRVLPELRRRVPDTALLVVGDGPHRAALEAEASRLGVADHVVFAGEVPDDELPGHYAAGDVFAFVPRERHGGLEVEAFGIVVIQAAAVGVPVVGGATGGVPDAVGAPGAGVLVDATDHEAVVRAVGGLLADDDRRLALGAAGAERVARDFTWPARTVELRELLAAVSRSAGGASRSVAG
;
A
#
# COMPACT_ATOMS: atom_id res chain seq x y z
N MET A 1 5.88 -22.40 10.60
CA MET A 1 4.81 -22.05 11.57
C MET A 1 3.44 -22.26 10.94
N ARG A 2 2.39 -22.38 11.76
CA ARG A 2 1.01 -22.41 11.31
C ARG A 2 0.37 -21.03 11.59
N VAL A 3 -0.03 -20.33 10.55
CA VAL A 3 -0.52 -18.94 10.62
C VAL A 3 -1.98 -18.88 10.18
N LEU A 4 -2.85 -18.33 11.03
CA LEU A 4 -4.22 -18.01 10.65
C LEU A 4 -4.32 -16.50 10.38
N ILE A 5 -4.57 -16.11 9.12
CA ILE A 5 -4.85 -14.72 8.74
C ILE A 5 -6.36 -14.50 8.73
N VAL A 6 -6.83 -13.45 9.40
CA VAL A 6 -8.24 -13.06 9.43
C VAL A 6 -8.40 -11.69 8.80
N THR A 7 -9.10 -11.59 7.67
CA THR A 7 -9.18 -10.34 6.92
C THR A 7 -10.51 -10.13 6.20
N ASN A 8 -10.87 -8.87 5.99
CA ASN A 8 -11.89 -8.46 5.03
C ASN A 8 -11.30 -8.18 3.64
N ASP A 9 -9.99 -7.99 3.63
CA ASP A 9 -9.22 -7.51 2.49
C ASP A 9 -8.48 -8.69 1.87
N LEU A 10 -9.15 -9.35 0.90
CA LEU A 10 -8.61 -10.49 0.15
C LEU A 10 -9.11 -10.41 -1.29
N PRO A 11 -8.27 -10.74 -2.28
CA PRO A 11 -8.72 -10.88 -3.66
C PRO A 11 -9.91 -11.85 -3.80
N PRO A 12 -10.71 -11.73 -4.87
CA PRO A 12 -10.53 -10.89 -6.05
C PRO A 12 -10.92 -9.41 -5.88
N ARG A 13 -11.21 -8.95 -4.65
CA ARG A 13 -11.38 -7.50 -4.44
C ARG A 13 -10.08 -6.78 -4.76
N VAL A 14 -10.17 -5.75 -5.61
CA VAL A 14 -9.03 -4.94 -6.01
C VAL A 14 -8.72 -3.88 -4.94
N GLY A 15 -7.46 -3.73 -4.58
CA GLY A 15 -6.98 -2.70 -3.67
C GLY A 15 -5.62 -3.01 -3.05
N GLY A 16 -4.94 -1.98 -2.57
CA GLY A 16 -3.59 -2.11 -2.02
C GLY A 16 -3.50 -2.98 -0.76
N ILE A 17 -4.55 -3.00 0.09
CA ILE A 17 -4.58 -3.84 1.30
C ILE A 17 -4.74 -5.31 0.90
N GLN A 18 -5.64 -5.60 -0.04
CA GLN A 18 -5.88 -6.94 -0.57
C GLN A 18 -4.61 -7.54 -1.15
N TYR A 19 -3.93 -6.78 -2.01
CA TYR A 19 -2.64 -7.15 -2.59
C TYR A 19 -1.59 -7.39 -1.50
N TYR A 20 -1.46 -6.48 -0.53
CA TYR A 20 -0.51 -6.58 0.57
C TYR A 20 -0.71 -7.86 1.40
N VAL A 21 -1.95 -8.18 1.78
CA VAL A 21 -2.27 -9.36 2.60
C VAL A 21 -2.02 -10.65 1.81
N ASP A 22 -2.41 -10.70 0.53
CA ASP A 22 -2.19 -11.84 -0.35
C ASP A 22 -0.69 -12.10 -0.56
N GLN A 23 0.09 -11.07 -0.88
CA GLN A 23 1.53 -11.21 -1.10
C GLN A 23 2.27 -11.71 0.15
N LEU A 24 1.92 -11.22 1.33
CA LEU A 24 2.49 -11.74 2.58
C LEU A 24 2.07 -13.19 2.86
N ALA A 25 0.82 -13.56 2.58
CA ALA A 25 0.36 -14.93 2.72
C ALA A 25 1.11 -15.89 1.78
N ARG A 26 1.28 -15.50 0.50
CA ARG A 26 2.09 -16.23 -0.50
C ARG A 26 3.55 -16.37 -0.06
N GLY A 27 4.13 -15.28 0.41
CA GLY A 27 5.50 -15.26 0.92
C GLY A 27 5.71 -16.20 2.08
N LEU A 28 4.78 -16.24 3.05
CA LEU A 28 4.82 -17.19 4.18
C LEU A 28 4.77 -18.64 3.70
N VAL A 29 3.90 -18.97 2.73
CA VAL A 29 3.83 -20.32 2.14
C VAL A 29 5.13 -20.67 1.42
N ALA A 30 5.65 -19.75 0.59
CA ALA A 30 6.92 -19.95 -0.11
C ALA A 30 8.10 -20.16 0.86
N ALA A 31 8.03 -19.58 2.06
CA ALA A 31 9.01 -19.77 3.14
C ALA A 31 8.77 -21.04 3.98
N GLY A 32 7.82 -21.91 3.59
CA GLY A 32 7.53 -23.19 4.24
C GLY A 32 6.61 -23.12 5.44
N ASP A 33 5.85 -22.01 5.61
CA ASP A 33 4.83 -21.90 6.64
C ASP A 33 3.46 -22.44 6.15
N GLU A 34 2.66 -23.00 7.05
CA GLU A 34 1.29 -23.38 6.76
C GLU A 34 0.37 -22.19 7.01
N VAL A 35 -0.34 -21.73 5.96
CA VAL A 35 -1.19 -20.55 6.03
C VAL A 35 -2.64 -20.91 5.77
N VAL A 36 -3.52 -20.47 6.66
CA VAL A 36 -4.96 -20.48 6.47
C VAL A 36 -5.46 -19.04 6.49
N VAL A 37 -6.24 -18.64 5.47
CA VAL A 37 -6.83 -17.31 5.42
C VAL A 37 -8.33 -17.42 5.62
N PHE A 38 -8.85 -16.74 6.64
CA PHE A 38 -10.26 -16.60 6.89
C PHE A 38 -10.76 -15.22 6.49
N GLY A 39 -11.63 -15.18 5.47
CA GLY A 39 -12.09 -13.93 4.86
C GLY A 39 -13.61 -13.84 4.67
N SER A 40 -14.06 -12.65 4.29
CA SER A 40 -15.40 -12.41 3.74
C SER A 40 -15.47 -12.88 2.28
N THR A 41 -16.66 -13.12 1.75
CA THR A 41 -16.85 -13.49 0.34
C THR A 41 -17.05 -12.26 -0.56
N SER A 42 -16.78 -12.44 -1.86
CA SER A 42 -17.05 -11.49 -2.94
C SER A 42 -17.29 -12.24 -4.25
N PRO A 43 -17.87 -11.62 -5.28
CA PRO A 43 -17.95 -12.23 -6.62
C PRO A 43 -16.57 -12.68 -7.10
N GLY A 44 -16.48 -13.85 -7.75
CA GLY A 44 -15.21 -14.42 -8.23
C GLY A 44 -14.31 -15.06 -7.14
N ALA A 45 -14.77 -15.12 -5.88
CA ALA A 45 -13.97 -15.64 -4.78
C ALA A 45 -13.56 -17.10 -4.96
N ASP A 46 -14.44 -17.96 -5.51
CA ASP A 46 -14.19 -19.40 -5.67
C ASP A 46 -13.04 -19.66 -6.67
N GLU A 47 -12.97 -18.86 -7.75
CA GLU A 47 -11.89 -18.94 -8.74
C GLU A 47 -10.54 -18.55 -8.08
N PHE A 48 -10.48 -17.40 -7.40
CA PHE A 48 -9.29 -16.99 -6.68
C PHE A 48 -8.85 -18.04 -5.65
N ASP A 49 -9.79 -18.54 -4.86
CA ASP A 49 -9.53 -19.50 -3.78
C ASP A 49 -8.94 -20.82 -4.32
N SER A 50 -9.36 -21.24 -5.53
CA SER A 50 -8.82 -22.45 -6.21
C SER A 50 -7.38 -22.29 -6.68
N LEU A 51 -6.93 -21.07 -6.93
CA LEU A 51 -5.59 -20.73 -7.41
C LEU A 51 -4.64 -20.29 -6.29
N ALA A 52 -5.15 -19.99 -5.11
CA ALA A 52 -4.36 -19.54 -3.98
C ALA A 52 -3.44 -20.67 -3.46
N PRO A 53 -2.16 -20.40 -3.17
CA PRO A 53 -1.23 -21.42 -2.64
C PRO A 53 -1.45 -21.74 -1.16
N TYR A 54 -2.47 -21.15 -0.54
CA TYR A 54 -2.86 -21.35 0.85
C TYR A 54 -4.34 -21.71 0.95
N ARG A 55 -4.73 -22.35 2.06
CA ARG A 55 -6.13 -22.69 2.31
C ARG A 55 -6.94 -21.43 2.61
N VAL A 56 -8.01 -21.20 1.84
CA VAL A 56 -8.98 -20.12 2.10
C VAL A 56 -10.25 -20.68 2.72
N VAL A 57 -10.77 -19.99 3.72
CA VAL A 57 -12.07 -20.24 4.35
C VAL A 57 -12.90 -18.97 4.25
N ARG A 58 -14.00 -19.01 3.53
CA ARG A 58 -14.87 -17.84 3.36
C ARG A 58 -16.10 -17.95 4.26
N ARG A 59 -16.49 -16.80 4.82
CA ARG A 59 -17.80 -16.63 5.43
C ARG A 59 -18.73 -15.96 4.42
N ALA A 60 -19.95 -16.49 4.26
CA ALA A 60 -20.96 -15.93 3.34
C ALA A 60 -21.48 -14.57 3.88
N THR A 61 -20.61 -13.57 3.86
CA THR A 61 -20.88 -12.17 4.25
C THR A 61 -19.94 -11.23 3.48
N ARG A 62 -20.43 -10.04 3.16
CA ARG A 62 -19.62 -9.01 2.49
C ARG A 62 -18.53 -8.43 3.39
N THR A 63 -18.71 -8.51 4.71
CA THR A 63 -17.77 -7.94 5.70
C THR A 63 -17.81 -8.77 6.98
N LEU A 64 -16.64 -9.14 7.48
CA LEU A 64 -16.46 -9.71 8.81
C LEU A 64 -16.53 -8.57 9.83
N LEU A 65 -17.51 -8.65 10.71
CA LEU A 65 -17.62 -7.75 11.86
C LEU A 65 -17.08 -8.44 13.12
N PRO A 66 -16.57 -7.72 14.12
CA PRO A 66 -16.06 -8.28 15.37
C PRO A 66 -17.20 -8.70 16.33
N VAL A 67 -18.09 -9.57 15.85
CA VAL A 67 -19.26 -10.09 16.58
C VAL A 67 -19.02 -11.50 17.10
N PRO A 68 -19.76 -11.95 18.13
CA PRO A 68 -19.54 -13.26 18.76
C PRO A 68 -19.53 -14.45 17.80
N PRO A 69 -20.38 -14.55 16.76
CA PRO A 69 -20.31 -15.66 15.80
C PRO A 69 -19.01 -15.72 15.03
N VAL A 70 -18.47 -14.56 14.59
CA VAL A 70 -17.17 -14.47 13.91
C VAL A 70 -16.04 -14.86 14.87
N GLY A 71 -16.07 -14.36 16.10
CA GLY A 71 -15.09 -14.73 17.13
C GLY A 71 -15.09 -16.24 17.44
N ARG A 72 -16.27 -16.88 17.52
CA ARG A 72 -16.35 -18.34 17.68
C ARG A 72 -15.76 -19.10 16.50
N GLN A 73 -15.99 -18.62 15.28
CA GLN A 73 -15.44 -19.24 14.08
C GLN A 73 -13.91 -19.10 14.03
N VAL A 74 -13.36 -17.93 14.36
CA VAL A 74 -11.89 -17.73 14.46
C VAL A 74 -11.30 -18.69 15.50
N VAL A 75 -11.89 -18.78 16.72
CA VAL A 75 -11.42 -19.71 17.77
C VAL A 75 -11.46 -21.16 17.30
N ARG A 76 -12.51 -21.56 16.57
CA ARG A 76 -12.63 -22.90 15.98
C ARG A 76 -11.52 -23.15 14.98
N LEU A 77 -11.29 -22.22 14.03
CA LEU A 77 -10.24 -22.33 13.01
C LEU A 77 -8.84 -22.40 13.62
N VAL A 78 -8.56 -21.60 14.67
CA VAL A 78 -7.29 -21.69 15.42
C VAL A 78 -7.03 -23.11 15.92
N ARG A 79 -8.07 -23.77 16.46
CA ARG A 79 -7.94 -25.15 16.98
C ARG A 79 -7.84 -26.18 15.86
N GLU A 80 -8.61 -26.02 14.80
CA GLU A 80 -8.63 -26.94 13.65
C GLU A 80 -7.29 -26.96 12.90
N CYS A 81 -6.70 -25.79 12.63
CA CYS A 81 -5.41 -25.70 11.94
C CYS A 81 -4.22 -25.70 12.91
N GLY A 82 -4.46 -25.72 14.23
CA GLY A 82 -3.41 -25.66 15.24
C GLY A 82 -2.52 -24.45 15.12
N ALA A 83 -3.12 -23.26 14.84
CA ALA A 83 -2.35 -22.05 14.57
C ALA A 83 -1.42 -21.66 15.73
N ASP A 84 -0.19 -21.32 15.41
CA ASP A 84 0.83 -20.81 16.35
C ASP A 84 0.65 -19.31 16.59
N VAL A 85 0.04 -18.60 15.62
CA VAL A 85 -0.23 -17.16 15.66
C VAL A 85 -1.45 -16.82 14.80
N VAL A 86 -2.22 -15.80 15.22
CA VAL A 86 -3.29 -15.20 14.43
C VAL A 86 -2.85 -13.83 13.94
N VAL A 87 -2.99 -13.58 12.64
CA VAL A 87 -2.73 -12.28 12.03
C VAL A 87 -4.06 -11.66 11.60
N LEU A 88 -4.32 -10.43 12.00
CA LEU A 88 -5.45 -9.64 11.54
C LEU A 88 -4.99 -8.77 10.36
N GLY A 89 -5.54 -9.01 9.18
CA GLY A 89 -5.20 -8.29 7.95
C GLY A 89 -5.47 -6.78 8.04
N ALA A 90 -6.38 -6.36 8.94
CA ALA A 90 -6.53 -4.98 9.40
C ALA A 90 -6.81 -4.97 10.91
N ALA A 91 -6.05 -4.18 11.67
CA ALA A 91 -6.15 -4.11 13.12
C ALA A 91 -7.51 -3.57 13.60
N PHE A 92 -8.13 -2.68 12.85
CA PHE A 92 -9.47 -2.15 13.16
C PHE A 92 -10.43 -2.47 12.01
N PRO A 93 -11.64 -2.96 12.30
CA PRO A 93 -12.20 -3.24 13.64
C PRO A 93 -11.96 -4.68 14.14
N LEU A 94 -11.38 -5.59 13.35
CA LEU A 94 -11.24 -7.02 13.67
C LEU A 94 -10.40 -7.27 14.93
N GLY A 95 -9.51 -6.36 15.29
CA GLY A 95 -8.71 -6.41 16.52
C GLY A 95 -9.52 -6.52 17.81
N LEU A 96 -10.78 -6.12 17.80
CA LEU A 96 -11.69 -6.31 18.94
C LEU A 96 -11.94 -7.80 19.26
N LEU A 97 -11.65 -8.71 18.33
CA LEU A 97 -11.70 -10.16 18.55
C LEU A 97 -10.46 -10.68 19.30
N ALA A 98 -9.34 -9.95 19.29
CA ALA A 98 -8.04 -10.42 19.80
C ALA A 98 -8.10 -10.89 21.26
N ALA A 99 -8.78 -10.15 22.15
CA ALA A 99 -8.95 -10.55 23.54
C ALA A 99 -9.67 -11.89 23.69
N THR A 100 -10.68 -12.16 22.86
CA THR A 100 -11.46 -13.41 22.89
C THR A 100 -10.63 -14.57 22.36
N VAL A 101 -9.91 -14.36 21.25
CA VAL A 101 -9.02 -15.36 20.66
C VAL A 101 -7.96 -15.75 21.67
N ARG A 102 -7.20 -14.78 22.20
CA ARG A 102 -6.13 -15.04 23.18
C ARG A 102 -6.62 -15.76 24.42
N ARG A 103 -7.74 -15.33 25.01
CA ARG A 103 -8.28 -15.99 26.22
C ARG A 103 -8.76 -17.41 25.98
N ARG A 104 -9.27 -17.74 24.78
CA ARG A 104 -9.85 -19.06 24.50
C ARG A 104 -8.88 -20.05 23.89
N THR A 105 -7.77 -19.59 23.35
CA THR A 105 -6.79 -20.43 22.63
C THR A 105 -5.37 -20.31 23.16
N GLY A 106 -5.03 -19.27 23.91
CA GLY A 106 -3.66 -18.94 24.32
C GLY A 106 -2.78 -18.38 23.17
N VAL A 107 -3.28 -18.41 21.93
CA VAL A 107 -2.52 -18.04 20.73
C VAL A 107 -2.37 -16.51 20.64
N PRO A 108 -1.15 -15.99 20.39
CA PRO A 108 -0.91 -14.57 20.23
C PRO A 108 -1.57 -14.03 18.96
N VAL A 109 -1.91 -12.74 18.98
CA VAL A 109 -2.57 -12.04 17.87
C VAL A 109 -1.70 -10.87 17.44
N VAL A 110 -1.43 -10.75 16.14
CA VAL A 110 -0.73 -9.62 15.49
C VAL A 110 -1.74 -8.86 14.63
N GLY A 111 -1.68 -7.54 14.63
CA GLY A 111 -2.55 -6.70 13.80
C GLY A 111 -1.76 -5.88 12.79
N PHE A 112 -2.20 -5.88 11.52
CA PHE A 112 -1.67 -4.97 10.50
C PHE A 112 -2.45 -3.67 10.52
N THR A 113 -1.76 -2.52 10.30
CA THR A 113 -2.40 -1.23 10.11
C THR A 113 -2.05 -0.66 8.74
N HIS A 114 -3.03 0.00 8.11
CA HIS A 114 -2.92 0.51 6.75
C HIS A 114 -3.22 2.01 6.64
N GLY A 115 -3.35 2.70 7.78
CA GLY A 115 -3.69 4.13 7.84
C GLY A 115 -5.19 4.43 7.94
N LEU A 116 -6.09 3.48 7.62
CA LEU A 116 -7.53 3.66 7.82
C LEU A 116 -7.89 3.88 9.30
N GLU A 117 -7.09 3.33 10.20
CA GLU A 117 -7.22 3.46 11.65
C GLU A 117 -7.00 4.89 12.16
N VAL A 118 -6.32 5.75 11.38
CA VAL A 118 -6.07 7.15 11.73
C VAL A 118 -7.39 7.91 11.93
N THR A 119 -8.37 7.66 11.07
CA THR A 119 -9.71 8.25 11.23
C THR A 119 -10.34 7.86 12.57
N ALA A 120 -10.22 6.59 12.98
CA ALA A 120 -10.68 6.14 14.29
C ALA A 120 -9.87 6.79 15.43
N ALA A 121 -8.55 6.92 15.28
CA ALA A 121 -7.67 7.54 16.28
C ALA A 121 -7.99 9.02 16.54
N ARG A 122 -8.69 9.71 15.63
CA ARG A 122 -9.09 11.11 15.80
C ARG A 122 -10.38 11.30 16.62
N THR A 123 -11.11 10.22 16.91
CA THR A 123 -12.31 10.25 17.74
C THR A 123 -12.07 9.67 19.13
N TRP A 124 -12.78 10.17 20.16
CA TRP A 124 -12.62 9.64 21.52
C TRP A 124 -13.03 8.16 21.62
N LEU A 125 -14.11 7.77 20.96
CA LEU A 125 -14.58 6.38 20.95
C LEU A 125 -13.60 5.48 20.20
N GLY A 126 -13.13 5.92 19.03
CA GLY A 126 -12.13 5.19 18.26
C GLY A 126 -10.83 5.00 19.04
N ARG A 127 -10.31 6.02 19.73
CA ARG A 127 -9.14 5.89 20.62
C ARG A 127 -9.34 4.87 21.72
N ARG A 128 -10.55 4.84 22.34
CA ARG A 128 -10.86 3.86 23.37
C ARG A 128 -10.87 2.43 22.80
N LEU A 129 -11.43 2.23 21.60
CA LEU A 129 -11.42 0.95 20.90
C LEU A 129 -10.01 0.53 20.48
N LEU A 130 -9.21 1.44 19.90
CA LEU A 130 -7.83 1.17 19.52
C LEU A 130 -6.96 0.81 20.74
N ARG A 131 -7.13 1.49 21.87
CA ARG A 131 -6.45 1.14 23.11
C ARG A 131 -6.83 -0.25 23.62
N ARG A 132 -8.10 -0.63 23.51
CA ARG A 132 -8.55 -1.98 23.86
C ARG A 132 -7.93 -3.03 22.93
N ILE A 133 -7.80 -2.73 21.66
CA ILE A 133 -7.09 -3.59 20.69
C ILE A 133 -5.62 -3.71 21.09
N GLY A 134 -4.93 -2.60 21.30
CA GLY A 134 -3.52 -2.57 21.72
C GLY A 134 -3.24 -3.38 22.97
N ALA A 135 -4.14 -3.33 23.99
CA ALA A 135 -4.02 -4.15 25.19
C ALA A 135 -4.21 -5.65 24.95
N SER A 136 -4.70 -6.05 23.76
CA SER A 136 -5.10 -7.42 23.45
C SER A 136 -4.23 -8.11 22.41
N VAL A 137 -3.51 -7.36 21.57
CA VAL A 137 -2.61 -7.90 20.55
C VAL A 137 -1.18 -7.96 21.08
N ALA A 138 -0.38 -8.89 20.56
CA ALA A 138 1.03 -9.03 20.90
C ALA A 138 1.91 -8.06 20.13
N ALA A 139 1.54 -7.77 18.86
CA ALA A 139 2.24 -6.83 18.02
C ALA A 139 1.30 -6.11 17.05
N LEU A 140 1.73 -4.93 16.60
CA LEU A 140 1.12 -4.14 15.54
C LEU A 140 2.17 -3.76 14.50
N THR A 141 1.79 -3.84 13.23
CA THR A 141 2.65 -3.37 12.13
C THR A 141 2.10 -2.08 11.51
N TYR A 142 3.00 -1.27 10.97
CA TYR A 142 2.71 0.01 10.35
C TYR A 142 3.35 0.09 8.97
N VAL A 143 2.58 0.55 7.99
CA VAL A 143 3.06 0.64 6.60
C VAL A 143 4.07 1.79 6.40
N SER A 144 4.13 2.76 7.32
CA SER A 144 5.04 3.91 7.25
C SER A 144 5.36 4.46 8.64
N ALA A 145 6.41 5.31 8.71
CA ALA A 145 6.75 6.07 9.91
C ALA A 145 5.61 7.02 10.33
N TRP A 146 4.96 7.63 9.33
CA TRP A 146 3.80 8.47 9.58
C TRP A 146 2.65 7.69 10.22
N CYS A 147 2.29 6.51 9.69
CA CYS A 147 1.26 5.66 10.28
C CYS A 147 1.63 5.25 11.72
N GLU A 148 2.89 4.93 11.98
CA GLU A 148 3.35 4.60 13.33
C GLU A 148 3.18 5.80 14.27
N ALA A 149 3.62 6.99 13.87
CA ALA A 149 3.53 8.21 14.68
C ALA A 149 2.07 8.56 15.04
N GLU A 150 1.15 8.45 14.06
CA GLU A 150 -0.27 8.75 14.28
C GLU A 150 -0.99 7.71 15.15
N LEU A 151 -0.65 6.43 15.00
CA LEU A 151 -1.43 5.34 15.57
C LEU A 151 -0.86 4.79 16.88
N ARG A 152 0.45 4.79 17.07
CA ARG A 152 1.09 4.25 18.27
C ARG A 152 0.56 4.85 19.57
N PRO A 153 0.31 6.18 19.68
CA PRO A 153 -0.29 6.74 20.91
C PRO A 153 -1.71 6.25 21.19
N ALA A 154 -2.49 5.96 20.12
CA ALA A 154 -3.86 5.49 20.26
C ALA A 154 -3.92 4.02 20.71
N PHE A 155 -3.04 3.16 20.23
CA PHE A 155 -2.94 1.77 20.64
C PHE A 155 -2.30 1.59 22.03
N GLY A 156 -1.40 2.52 22.42
CA GLY A 156 -0.66 2.48 23.70
C GLY A 156 0.57 1.57 23.67
N PRO A 157 1.27 1.42 24.82
CA PRO A 157 2.60 0.78 24.89
C PRO A 157 2.54 -0.76 24.99
N GLY A 158 1.36 -1.38 25.05
CA GLY A 158 1.21 -2.82 25.30
C GLY A 158 1.79 -3.73 24.22
N PRO A 159 1.52 -3.51 22.93
CA PRO A 159 2.02 -4.37 21.86
C PRO A 159 3.47 -4.01 21.46
N GLN A 160 4.16 -4.97 20.84
CA GLN A 160 5.34 -4.63 20.05
C GLN A 160 4.91 -3.79 18.83
N HIS A 161 5.66 -2.74 18.54
CA HIS A 161 5.43 -1.87 17.38
C HIS A 161 6.53 -2.12 16.34
N ARG A 162 6.15 -2.44 15.10
CA ARG A 162 7.09 -2.72 13.99
C ARG A 162 6.61 -2.03 12.73
N ARG A 163 7.54 -1.52 11.93
CA ARG A 163 7.22 -1.12 10.56
C ARG A 163 7.28 -2.35 9.67
N LEU A 164 6.32 -2.46 8.78
CA LEU A 164 6.26 -3.48 7.74
C LEU A 164 5.66 -2.81 6.51
N ALA A 165 6.52 -2.14 5.75
CA ALA A 165 6.12 -1.38 4.57
C ALA A 165 5.63 -2.30 3.45
N PRO A 166 4.77 -1.84 2.54
CA PRO A 166 4.49 -2.51 1.28
C PRO A 166 5.76 -2.75 0.47
N ALA A 167 5.67 -3.66 -0.49
CA ALA A 167 6.79 -4.03 -1.35
C ALA A 167 6.31 -4.22 -2.79
N VAL A 168 7.24 -4.47 -3.69
CA VAL A 168 6.99 -4.81 -5.09
C VAL A 168 7.55 -6.19 -5.42
N ASP A 169 7.03 -6.79 -6.48
CA ASP A 169 7.65 -7.99 -7.08
C ASP A 169 8.85 -7.54 -7.94
N PRO A 170 10.10 -7.93 -7.58
CA PRO A 170 11.28 -7.52 -8.32
C PRO A 170 11.43 -8.22 -9.68
N VAL A 171 10.59 -9.19 -9.99
CA VAL A 171 10.55 -9.83 -11.32
C VAL A 171 9.69 -9.00 -12.26
N GLU A 172 8.55 -8.52 -11.80
CA GLU A 172 7.61 -7.71 -12.57
C GLU A 172 8.09 -6.26 -12.68
N PHE A 173 8.44 -5.65 -11.55
CA PHE A 173 8.90 -4.25 -11.47
C PHE A 173 10.42 -4.20 -11.37
N ARG A 174 11.09 -3.99 -12.49
CA ARG A 174 12.55 -3.95 -12.57
C ARG A 174 13.03 -2.99 -13.65
N PRO A 175 14.26 -2.47 -13.57
CA PRO A 175 14.86 -1.71 -14.65
C PRO A 175 14.90 -2.52 -15.95
N GLY A 176 14.75 -1.80 -17.07
CA GLY A 176 14.76 -2.42 -18.41
C GLY A 176 13.39 -2.93 -18.89
N VAL A 177 12.31 -2.76 -18.11
CA VAL A 177 10.95 -2.91 -18.64
C VAL A 177 10.73 -1.86 -19.71
N SER A 178 10.15 -2.27 -20.87
CA SER A 178 9.91 -1.37 -21.99
C SER A 178 8.55 -0.67 -21.88
N GLY A 179 8.54 0.65 -22.02
CA GLY A 179 7.34 1.46 -22.17
C GLY A 179 6.92 1.68 -23.63
N ALA A 180 7.66 1.13 -24.61
CA ALA A 180 7.47 1.44 -26.04
C ALA A 180 6.05 1.10 -26.53
N ALA A 181 5.52 -0.07 -26.21
CA ALA A 181 4.16 -0.47 -26.60
C ALA A 181 3.08 0.46 -26.01
N VAL A 182 3.27 0.96 -24.79
CA VAL A 182 2.38 1.93 -24.15
C VAL A 182 2.49 3.29 -24.84
N ARG A 183 3.69 3.75 -25.17
CA ARG A 183 3.90 5.00 -25.93
C ARG A 183 3.26 4.92 -27.32
N GLU A 184 3.40 3.83 -28.01
CA GLU A 184 2.75 3.59 -29.31
C GLU A 184 1.23 3.59 -29.19
N ARG A 185 0.67 2.79 -28.26
CA ARG A 185 -0.79 2.68 -27.99
C ARG A 185 -1.44 4.05 -27.73
N HIS A 186 -0.74 4.92 -27.03
CA HIS A 186 -1.26 6.22 -26.63
C HIS A 186 -0.75 7.40 -27.47
N GLY A 187 -0.05 7.16 -28.58
CA GLY A 187 0.45 8.21 -29.46
C GLY A 187 1.43 9.18 -28.79
N LEU A 188 2.19 8.70 -27.81
CA LEU A 188 3.13 9.55 -27.03
C LEU A 188 4.42 9.83 -27.80
N GLY A 189 4.84 8.94 -28.71
CA GLY A 189 6.09 9.10 -29.49
C GLY A 189 7.30 9.36 -28.60
N ASP A 190 8.14 10.31 -29.03
CA ASP A 190 9.34 10.74 -28.29
C ASP A 190 9.11 11.92 -27.35
N ARG A 191 7.86 12.29 -27.12
CA ARG A 191 7.49 13.41 -26.22
C ARG A 191 8.00 13.16 -24.80
N PRO A 192 8.41 14.20 -24.06
CA PRO A 192 8.61 14.10 -22.62
C PRO A 192 7.28 13.73 -21.92
N VAL A 193 7.29 12.67 -21.11
CA VAL A 193 6.08 12.11 -20.47
C VAL A 193 6.20 12.16 -18.97
N VAL A 194 5.24 12.85 -18.34
CA VAL A 194 4.97 12.70 -16.91
C VAL A 194 3.92 11.60 -16.74
N VAL A 195 4.20 10.55 -15.99
CA VAL A 195 3.24 9.50 -15.69
C VAL A 195 2.73 9.61 -14.27
N SER A 196 1.42 9.42 -14.08
CA SER A 196 0.77 9.35 -12.77
C SER A 196 -0.18 8.16 -12.73
N VAL A 197 0.02 7.27 -11.76
CA VAL A 197 -0.73 6.03 -11.61
C VAL A 197 -1.43 6.01 -10.27
N SER A 198 -2.76 6.06 -10.25
CA SER A 198 -3.56 5.78 -9.06
C SER A 198 -5.05 5.86 -9.38
N ARG A 199 -5.89 5.41 -8.45
CA ARG A 199 -7.33 5.68 -8.51
C ARG A 199 -7.60 7.20 -8.61
N LEU A 200 -8.49 7.61 -9.52
CA LEU A 200 -8.80 9.02 -9.74
C LEU A 200 -9.77 9.54 -8.67
N VAL A 201 -9.20 10.04 -7.59
CA VAL A 201 -9.88 10.71 -6.48
C VAL A 201 -9.09 11.95 -6.09
N GLU A 202 -9.77 13.00 -5.66
CA GLU A 202 -9.19 14.34 -5.45
C GLU A 202 -7.91 14.34 -4.57
N ARG A 203 -7.84 13.48 -3.53
CA ARG A 203 -6.68 13.43 -2.64
C ARG A 203 -5.39 12.95 -3.31
N LYS A 204 -5.47 12.33 -4.50
CA LYS A 204 -4.30 11.76 -5.21
C LYS A 204 -3.51 12.79 -6.02
N GLY A 205 -4.06 14.00 -6.23
CA GLY A 205 -3.32 15.14 -6.76
C GLY A 205 -3.15 15.19 -8.27
N GLN A 206 -3.88 14.38 -9.06
CA GLN A 206 -3.83 14.45 -10.53
C GLN A 206 -4.27 15.83 -11.04
N ASP A 207 -5.20 16.48 -10.36
CA ASP A 207 -5.63 17.84 -10.68
C ASP A 207 -4.51 18.89 -10.53
N THR A 208 -3.60 18.70 -9.56
CA THR A 208 -2.38 19.51 -9.46
C THR A 208 -1.52 19.32 -10.71
N LEU A 209 -1.32 18.07 -11.17
CA LEU A 209 -0.52 17.78 -12.36
C LEU A 209 -1.13 18.39 -13.63
N VAL A 210 -2.47 18.29 -13.78
CA VAL A 210 -3.19 18.95 -14.90
C VAL A 210 -3.02 20.47 -14.84
N ARG A 211 -3.15 21.09 -13.65
CA ARG A 211 -3.00 22.56 -13.48
C ARG A 211 -1.61 23.08 -13.78
N VAL A 212 -0.58 22.31 -13.47
CA VAL A 212 0.80 22.73 -13.72
C VAL A 212 1.29 22.44 -15.15
N LEU A 213 0.55 21.63 -15.90
CA LEU A 213 0.96 21.21 -17.26
C LEU A 213 1.17 22.40 -18.23
N PRO A 214 0.37 23.46 -18.26
CA PRO A 214 0.65 24.62 -19.10
C PRO A 214 2.03 25.25 -18.84
N GLU A 215 2.42 25.36 -17.57
CA GLU A 215 3.72 25.92 -17.17
C GLU A 215 4.86 24.93 -17.47
N LEU A 216 4.66 23.64 -17.24
CA LEU A 216 5.63 22.60 -17.61
C LEU A 216 5.93 22.65 -19.11
N ARG A 217 4.91 22.81 -19.96
CA ARG A 217 5.05 22.89 -21.42
C ARG A 217 5.73 24.19 -21.90
N ARG A 218 5.66 25.26 -21.12
CA ARG A 218 6.47 26.46 -21.42
C ARG A 218 7.96 26.24 -21.19
N ARG A 219 8.32 25.38 -20.21
CA ARG A 219 9.72 25.06 -19.87
C ARG A 219 10.25 23.89 -20.69
N VAL A 220 9.43 22.87 -20.88
CA VAL A 220 9.75 21.67 -21.66
C VAL A 220 8.62 21.47 -22.67
N PRO A 221 8.79 21.96 -23.92
CA PRO A 221 7.76 21.85 -24.97
C PRO A 221 7.32 20.39 -25.19
N ASP A 222 6.11 20.23 -25.69
CA ASP A 222 5.50 18.93 -26.00
C ASP A 222 5.32 17.96 -24.83
N THR A 223 5.61 18.36 -23.58
CA THR A 223 5.35 17.54 -22.41
C THR A 223 3.92 17.02 -22.43
N ALA A 224 3.77 15.70 -22.25
CA ALA A 224 2.51 15.00 -22.08
C ALA A 224 2.34 14.50 -20.64
N LEU A 225 1.10 14.41 -20.18
CA LEU A 225 0.71 13.79 -18.92
C LEU A 225 -0.04 12.49 -19.21
N LEU A 226 0.53 11.33 -18.84
CA LEU A 226 -0.13 10.03 -18.90
C LEU A 226 -0.75 9.72 -17.53
N VAL A 227 -2.07 9.68 -17.47
CA VAL A 227 -2.85 9.37 -16.27
C VAL A 227 -3.39 7.96 -16.38
N VAL A 228 -2.90 7.07 -15.50
CA VAL A 228 -3.29 5.66 -15.44
C VAL A 228 -4.16 5.40 -14.22
N GLY A 229 -5.28 4.78 -14.44
CA GLY A 229 -6.31 4.49 -13.45
C GLY A 229 -7.65 5.14 -13.80
N ASP A 230 -8.67 4.80 -13.02
CA ASP A 230 -10.02 5.36 -13.15
C ASP A 230 -10.58 5.76 -11.78
N GLY A 231 -11.70 6.47 -11.79
CA GLY A 231 -12.38 6.90 -10.58
C GLY A 231 -13.30 8.11 -10.76
N PRO A 232 -14.04 8.45 -9.71
CA PRO A 232 -15.09 9.47 -9.77
C PRO A 232 -14.58 10.88 -10.13
N HIS A 233 -13.27 11.13 -10.02
CA HIS A 233 -12.68 12.45 -10.33
C HIS A 233 -12.31 12.62 -11.82
N ARG A 234 -12.43 11.59 -12.64
CA ARG A 234 -12.03 11.59 -14.06
C ARG A 234 -12.65 12.73 -14.85
N ALA A 235 -13.97 12.83 -14.83
CA ALA A 235 -14.68 13.88 -15.58
C ALA A 235 -14.24 15.29 -15.19
N ALA A 236 -13.94 15.53 -13.90
CA ALA A 236 -13.42 16.82 -13.44
C ALA A 236 -12.00 17.10 -13.96
N LEU A 237 -11.15 16.08 -14.08
CA LEU A 237 -9.81 16.22 -14.63
C LEU A 237 -9.84 16.51 -16.14
N GLU A 238 -10.72 15.85 -16.91
CA GLU A 238 -10.92 16.08 -18.34
C GLU A 238 -11.46 17.51 -18.59
N ALA A 239 -12.43 17.95 -17.79
CA ALA A 239 -12.95 19.32 -17.87
C ALA A 239 -11.87 20.37 -17.54
N GLU A 240 -11.04 20.12 -16.53
CA GLU A 240 -9.93 21.00 -16.14
C GLU A 240 -8.86 21.08 -17.24
N ALA A 241 -8.48 19.95 -17.85
CA ALA A 241 -7.56 19.91 -18.98
C ALA A 241 -8.07 20.73 -20.18
N SER A 242 -9.35 20.60 -20.49
CA SER A 242 -10.02 21.35 -21.55
C SER A 242 -10.04 22.86 -21.25
N ARG A 243 -10.40 23.24 -20.02
CA ARG A 243 -10.43 24.63 -19.56
C ARG A 243 -9.06 25.32 -19.67
N LEU A 244 -7.99 24.55 -19.42
CA LEU A 244 -6.60 25.03 -19.48
C LEU A 244 -5.99 24.96 -20.88
N GLY A 245 -6.72 24.43 -21.88
CA GLY A 245 -6.23 24.28 -23.25
C GLY A 245 -5.10 23.26 -23.40
N VAL A 246 -5.07 22.23 -22.53
CA VAL A 246 -4.05 21.18 -22.55
C VAL A 246 -4.63 19.77 -22.77
N ALA A 247 -5.90 19.66 -23.18
CA ALA A 247 -6.58 18.38 -23.34
C ALA A 247 -5.80 17.41 -24.28
N ASP A 248 -5.21 17.90 -25.39
CA ASP A 248 -4.44 17.12 -26.34
C ASP A 248 -3.06 16.64 -25.78
N HIS A 249 -2.72 17.07 -24.57
CA HIS A 249 -1.49 16.73 -23.88
C HIS A 249 -1.72 15.91 -22.61
N VAL A 250 -2.99 15.57 -22.30
CA VAL A 250 -3.35 14.67 -21.19
C VAL A 250 -3.96 13.41 -21.77
N VAL A 251 -3.31 12.29 -21.52
CA VAL A 251 -3.78 10.97 -21.94
C VAL A 251 -4.33 10.24 -20.73
N PHE A 252 -5.61 9.90 -20.75
CA PHE A 252 -6.27 9.07 -19.74
C PHE A 252 -6.29 7.62 -20.21
N ALA A 253 -5.37 6.80 -19.73
CA ALA A 253 -5.27 5.37 -20.11
C ALA A 253 -6.43 4.51 -19.53
N GLY A 254 -7.11 5.02 -18.51
CA GLY A 254 -8.11 4.23 -17.78
C GLY A 254 -7.48 3.22 -16.83
N GLU A 255 -8.29 2.28 -16.34
CA GLU A 255 -7.83 1.16 -15.53
C GLU A 255 -7.10 0.16 -16.44
N VAL A 256 -5.93 -0.29 -16.02
CA VAL A 256 -5.10 -1.23 -16.79
C VAL A 256 -4.86 -2.50 -15.97
N PRO A 257 -4.67 -3.67 -16.62
CA PRO A 257 -4.29 -4.91 -15.94
C PRO A 257 -2.98 -4.77 -15.17
N ASP A 258 -2.85 -5.51 -14.06
CA ASP A 258 -1.68 -5.42 -13.18
C ASP A 258 -0.37 -5.78 -13.91
N ASP A 259 -0.40 -6.74 -14.84
CA ASP A 259 0.74 -7.16 -15.65
C ASP A 259 1.18 -6.11 -16.70
N GLU A 260 0.31 -5.17 -17.06
CA GLU A 260 0.64 -4.03 -17.93
C GLU A 260 1.19 -2.81 -17.16
N LEU A 261 0.99 -2.75 -15.84
CA LEU A 261 1.43 -1.61 -15.01
C LEU A 261 2.92 -1.28 -15.14
N PRO A 262 3.86 -2.25 -15.13
CA PRO A 262 5.29 -1.94 -15.26
C PRO A 262 5.60 -1.19 -16.55
N GLY A 263 4.97 -1.56 -17.68
CA GLY A 263 5.11 -0.89 -18.97
C GLY A 263 4.56 0.54 -18.96
N HIS A 264 3.45 0.78 -18.23
CA HIS A 264 2.88 2.11 -18.10
C HIS A 264 3.78 3.04 -17.27
N TYR A 265 4.40 2.54 -16.19
CA TYR A 265 5.43 3.32 -15.49
C TYR A 265 6.62 3.62 -16.41
N ALA A 266 7.13 2.60 -17.11
CA ALA A 266 8.30 2.73 -17.98
C ALA A 266 8.04 3.61 -19.23
N ALA A 267 6.80 3.91 -19.57
CA ALA A 267 6.45 4.88 -20.61
C ALA A 267 6.70 6.33 -20.18
N GLY A 268 6.81 6.61 -18.89
CA GLY A 268 7.09 7.93 -18.35
C GLY A 268 8.57 8.23 -18.22
N ASP A 269 8.96 9.48 -18.45
CA ASP A 269 10.28 10.01 -18.14
C ASP A 269 10.40 10.44 -16.68
N VAL A 270 9.28 10.88 -16.08
CA VAL A 270 9.17 11.24 -14.67
C VAL A 270 7.84 10.69 -14.14
N PHE A 271 7.87 10.01 -13.01
CA PHE A 271 6.67 9.67 -12.28
C PHE A 271 6.34 10.76 -11.27
N ALA A 272 5.10 11.26 -11.30
CA ALA A 272 4.62 12.27 -10.36
C ALA A 272 3.40 11.78 -9.59
N PHE A 273 3.53 11.75 -8.26
CA PHE A 273 2.45 11.43 -7.33
C PHE A 273 2.44 12.45 -6.21
N VAL A 274 1.52 13.42 -6.30
CA VAL A 274 1.47 14.61 -5.43
C VAL A 274 0.18 14.63 -4.61
N PRO A 275 -0.08 13.60 -3.79
CA PRO A 275 -1.27 13.57 -2.95
C PRO A 275 -1.24 14.71 -1.93
N ARG A 276 -2.44 15.03 -1.43
CA ARG A 276 -2.63 16.03 -0.39
C ARG A 276 -3.60 15.55 0.69
N GLU A 277 -3.45 16.10 1.85
CA GLU A 277 -4.40 15.88 2.93
C GLU A 277 -5.72 16.57 2.64
N ARG A 278 -6.82 15.92 3.02
CA ARG A 278 -8.16 16.48 2.92
C ARG A 278 -8.93 16.27 4.22
N HIS A 279 -9.99 17.08 4.37
CA HIS A 279 -10.88 17.01 5.53
C HIS A 279 -10.13 17.04 6.87
N GLY A 280 -9.14 17.96 7.00
CA GLY A 280 -8.36 18.10 8.23
C GLY A 280 -7.52 16.85 8.54
N GLY A 281 -7.01 16.14 7.49
CA GLY A 281 -6.16 14.96 7.61
C GLY A 281 -6.93 13.65 7.85
N LEU A 282 -8.25 13.62 7.60
CA LEU A 282 -9.01 12.36 7.61
C LEU A 282 -8.72 11.51 6.37
N GLU A 283 -8.36 12.15 5.26
CA GLU A 283 -7.94 11.50 4.02
C GLU A 283 -6.47 11.84 3.77
N VAL A 284 -5.58 10.89 4.07
CA VAL A 284 -4.12 11.01 3.87
C VAL A 284 -3.61 9.75 3.19
N GLU A 285 -2.55 9.88 2.40
CA GLU A 285 -1.87 8.73 1.81
C GLU A 285 -1.02 8.02 2.86
N ALA A 286 -1.32 6.76 3.14
CA ALA A 286 -0.65 6.03 4.20
C ALA A 286 0.78 5.60 3.85
N PHE A 287 1.08 5.37 2.54
CA PHE A 287 2.41 5.01 2.06
C PHE A 287 2.64 5.43 0.60
N GLY A 288 1.79 4.97 -0.34
CA GLY A 288 1.96 5.22 -1.77
C GLY A 288 2.78 4.13 -2.47
N ILE A 289 2.24 2.90 -2.56
CA ILE A 289 2.90 1.76 -3.23
C ILE A 289 3.30 2.10 -4.69
N VAL A 290 2.51 2.92 -5.37
CA VAL A 290 2.77 3.38 -6.75
C VAL A 290 4.11 4.11 -6.90
N VAL A 291 4.61 4.73 -5.83
CA VAL A 291 5.91 5.40 -5.77
C VAL A 291 7.05 4.38 -5.87
N ILE A 292 7.00 3.32 -5.08
CA ILE A 292 8.03 2.28 -5.12
C ILE A 292 7.92 1.42 -6.39
N GLN A 293 6.73 1.27 -6.98
CA GLN A 293 6.55 0.61 -8.28
C GLN A 293 7.22 1.41 -9.41
N ALA A 294 6.99 2.71 -9.47
CA ALA A 294 7.65 3.59 -10.44
C ALA A 294 9.19 3.61 -10.27
N ALA A 295 9.66 3.74 -9.03
CA ALA A 295 11.08 3.70 -8.73
C ALA A 295 11.71 2.35 -9.10
N ALA A 296 11.01 1.23 -8.89
CA ALA A 296 11.50 -0.12 -9.21
C ALA A 296 11.79 -0.31 -10.70
N VAL A 297 11.01 0.30 -11.58
CA VAL A 297 11.27 0.26 -13.04
C VAL A 297 12.32 1.27 -13.50
N GLY A 298 12.91 2.04 -12.59
CA GLY A 298 13.98 3.01 -12.86
C GLY A 298 13.47 4.39 -13.29
N VAL A 299 12.19 4.70 -13.10
CA VAL A 299 11.62 6.02 -13.38
C VAL A 299 11.78 6.92 -12.15
N PRO A 300 12.40 8.12 -12.29
CA PRO A 300 12.58 9.02 -11.16
C PRO A 300 11.23 9.54 -10.64
N VAL A 301 11.14 9.66 -9.32
CA VAL A 301 9.91 9.97 -8.63
C VAL A 301 9.89 11.40 -8.09
N VAL A 302 8.79 12.11 -8.35
CA VAL A 302 8.40 13.34 -7.64
C VAL A 302 7.17 13.02 -6.78
N GLY A 303 7.33 13.06 -5.47
CA GLY A 303 6.28 12.74 -4.50
C GLY A 303 5.84 13.94 -3.66
N GLY A 304 4.55 14.00 -3.32
CA GLY A 304 4.04 14.98 -2.36
C GLY A 304 4.52 14.69 -0.94
N ALA A 305 5.01 15.70 -0.24
CA ALA A 305 5.54 15.58 1.12
C ALA A 305 4.40 15.48 2.17
N THR A 306 3.53 14.48 2.02
CA THR A 306 2.39 14.26 2.92
C THR A 306 2.24 12.80 3.32
N GLY A 307 1.74 12.56 4.52
CA GLY A 307 1.48 11.23 5.04
C GLY A 307 2.70 10.32 5.02
N GLY A 308 2.54 9.11 4.50
CA GLY A 308 3.61 8.12 4.35
C GLY A 308 4.39 8.19 3.03
N VAL A 309 4.07 9.12 2.12
CA VAL A 309 4.78 9.26 0.84
C VAL A 309 6.28 9.54 1.00
N PRO A 310 6.74 10.33 1.99
CA PRO A 310 8.18 10.49 2.25
C PRO A 310 8.93 9.18 2.49
N ASP A 311 8.29 8.20 3.15
CA ASP A 311 8.89 6.88 3.38
C ASP A 311 9.04 6.10 2.05
N ALA A 312 8.05 6.21 1.16
CA ALA A 312 8.08 5.57 -0.15
C ALA A 312 9.12 6.22 -1.09
N VAL A 313 9.20 7.54 -1.13
CA VAL A 313 10.15 8.30 -1.97
C VAL A 313 11.59 8.13 -1.48
N GLY A 314 11.83 8.19 -0.16
CA GLY A 314 13.15 8.00 0.43
C GLY A 314 14.17 9.08 0.06
N ALA A 315 13.78 10.33 0.07
CA ALA A 315 14.69 11.46 -0.12
C ALA A 315 15.65 11.65 1.08
N PRO A 316 16.83 12.24 0.88
CA PRO A 316 17.39 12.73 -0.39
C PRO A 316 18.10 11.64 -1.20
N GLY A 317 18.09 11.78 -2.54
CA GLY A 317 18.90 10.97 -3.46
C GLY A 317 18.19 9.81 -4.16
N ALA A 318 16.99 9.37 -3.69
CA ALA A 318 16.21 8.33 -4.35
C ALA A 318 14.90 8.85 -4.99
N GLY A 319 14.61 10.14 -4.80
CA GLY A 319 13.46 10.84 -5.37
C GLY A 319 13.42 12.29 -4.88
N VAL A 320 12.42 13.04 -5.33
CA VAL A 320 12.18 14.43 -4.98
C VAL A 320 10.87 14.57 -4.22
N LEU A 321 10.90 15.24 -3.07
CA LEU A 321 9.71 15.60 -2.31
C LEU A 321 9.33 17.06 -2.55
N VAL A 322 8.03 17.31 -2.75
CA VAL A 322 7.48 18.64 -2.96
C VAL A 322 6.23 18.85 -2.09
N ASP A 323 5.95 20.10 -1.75
CA ASP A 323 4.62 20.45 -1.28
C ASP A 323 3.64 20.39 -2.48
N ALA A 324 2.66 19.50 -2.43
CA ALA A 324 1.69 19.31 -3.50
C ALA A 324 0.77 20.54 -3.71
N THR A 325 0.73 21.48 -2.78
CA THR A 325 -0.03 22.75 -2.87
C THR A 325 0.80 23.88 -3.46
N ASP A 326 2.13 23.78 -3.46
CA ASP A 326 3.05 24.68 -4.15
C ASP A 326 3.22 24.23 -5.62
N HIS A 327 2.38 24.74 -6.50
CA HIS A 327 2.41 24.43 -7.93
C HIS A 327 3.76 24.77 -8.56
N GLU A 328 4.42 25.84 -8.11
CA GLU A 328 5.74 26.20 -8.64
C GLU A 328 6.83 25.23 -8.23
N ALA A 329 6.78 24.71 -6.99
CA ALA A 329 7.68 23.64 -6.56
C ALA A 329 7.49 22.36 -7.38
N VAL A 330 6.23 21.98 -7.68
CA VAL A 330 5.91 20.85 -8.56
C VAL A 330 6.51 21.06 -9.95
N VAL A 331 6.30 22.25 -10.54
CA VAL A 331 6.86 22.60 -11.85
C VAL A 331 8.38 22.57 -11.85
N ARG A 332 9.03 23.13 -10.84
CA ARG A 332 10.50 23.12 -10.74
C ARG A 332 11.04 21.69 -10.61
N ALA A 333 10.40 20.84 -9.81
CA ALA A 333 10.85 19.47 -9.60
C ALA A 333 10.68 18.61 -10.86
N VAL A 334 9.47 18.59 -11.42
CA VAL A 334 9.15 17.79 -12.61
C VAL A 334 9.89 18.33 -13.84
N GLY A 335 9.79 19.63 -14.11
CA GLY A 335 10.45 20.27 -15.25
C GLY A 335 11.97 20.18 -15.21
N GLY A 336 12.56 20.29 -14.01
CA GLY A 336 14.01 20.12 -13.83
C GLY A 336 14.51 18.70 -14.12
N LEU A 337 13.69 17.66 -13.86
CA LEU A 337 14.02 16.29 -14.24
C LEU A 337 13.78 16.01 -15.72
N LEU A 338 12.76 16.61 -16.32
CA LEU A 338 12.51 16.47 -17.76
C LEU A 338 13.56 17.19 -18.62
N ALA A 339 14.20 18.24 -18.10
CA ALA A 339 15.21 19.04 -18.80
C ALA A 339 16.66 18.55 -18.58
N ASP A 340 16.90 17.61 -17.66
CA ASP A 340 18.24 17.14 -17.27
C ASP A 340 18.27 15.61 -17.26
N ASP A 341 18.71 15.04 -18.38
CA ASP A 341 18.75 13.59 -18.61
C ASP A 341 19.70 12.88 -17.64
N ASP A 342 20.86 13.46 -17.37
CA ASP A 342 21.86 12.85 -16.49
C ASP A 342 21.30 12.74 -15.06
N ARG A 343 20.69 13.81 -14.56
CA ARG A 343 20.04 13.82 -13.27
C ARG A 343 18.84 12.88 -13.22
N ARG A 344 18.04 12.85 -14.28
CA ARG A 344 16.87 11.97 -14.40
C ARG A 344 17.27 10.50 -14.31
N LEU A 345 18.27 10.09 -15.10
CA LEU A 345 18.78 8.72 -15.11
C LEU A 345 19.44 8.33 -13.79
N ALA A 346 20.26 9.22 -13.22
CA ALA A 346 20.91 8.96 -11.94
C ALA A 346 19.89 8.78 -10.81
N LEU A 347 18.85 9.62 -10.75
CA LEU A 347 17.82 9.53 -9.73
C LEU A 347 16.95 8.27 -9.90
N GLY A 348 16.61 7.91 -11.13
CA GLY A 348 15.88 6.68 -11.44
C GLY A 348 16.66 5.43 -11.04
N ALA A 349 17.96 5.38 -11.35
CA ALA A 349 18.84 4.28 -10.95
C ALA A 349 18.94 4.14 -9.42
N ALA A 350 19.15 5.24 -8.70
CA ALA A 350 19.22 5.26 -7.24
C ALA A 350 17.89 4.83 -6.60
N GLY A 351 16.76 5.25 -7.19
CA GLY A 351 15.42 4.81 -6.77
C GLY A 351 15.24 3.30 -6.92
N ALA A 352 15.61 2.76 -8.08
CA ALA A 352 15.50 1.32 -8.35
C ALA A 352 16.39 0.48 -7.41
N GLU A 353 17.64 0.89 -7.21
CA GLU A 353 18.55 0.23 -6.29
C GLU A 353 18.02 0.21 -4.85
N ARG A 354 17.48 1.34 -4.40
CA ARG A 354 16.84 1.43 -3.08
C ARG A 354 15.65 0.46 -2.97
N VAL A 355 14.77 0.42 -3.97
CA VAL A 355 13.61 -0.47 -3.94
C VAL A 355 14.04 -1.94 -3.94
N ALA A 356 14.99 -2.32 -4.77
CA ALA A 356 15.52 -3.68 -4.83
C ALA A 356 16.13 -4.12 -3.49
N ARG A 357 16.74 -3.21 -2.73
CA ARG A 357 17.31 -3.48 -1.42
C ARG A 357 16.25 -3.52 -0.31
N ASP A 358 15.31 -2.54 -0.30
CA ASP A 358 14.51 -2.24 0.88
C ASP A 358 13.02 -2.62 0.74
N PHE A 359 12.48 -2.86 -0.48
CA PHE A 359 11.05 -3.01 -0.72
C PHE A 359 10.69 -4.22 -1.59
N THR A 360 11.19 -5.38 -1.26
CA THR A 360 10.84 -6.63 -1.94
C THR A 360 9.97 -7.53 -1.06
N TRP A 361 9.03 -8.27 -1.65
CA TRP A 361 8.18 -9.21 -0.89
C TRP A 361 8.97 -10.29 -0.17
N PRO A 362 10.06 -10.87 -0.73
CA PRO A 362 10.91 -11.79 0.03
C PRO A 362 11.47 -11.18 1.31
N ALA A 363 11.99 -9.93 1.26
CA ALA A 363 12.50 -9.24 2.44
C ALA A 363 11.40 -8.98 3.48
N ARG A 364 10.22 -8.52 3.03
CA ARG A 364 9.04 -8.32 3.92
C ARG A 364 8.57 -9.61 4.57
N THR A 365 8.62 -10.72 3.84
CA THR A 365 8.29 -12.05 4.38
C THR A 365 9.23 -12.45 5.51
N VAL A 366 10.54 -12.24 5.34
CA VAL A 366 11.53 -12.51 6.39
C VAL A 366 11.23 -11.69 7.65
N GLU A 367 11.02 -10.39 7.52
CA GLU A 367 10.70 -9.50 8.64
C GLU A 367 9.40 -9.91 9.36
N LEU A 368 8.37 -10.27 8.59
CA LEU A 368 7.11 -10.76 9.15
C LEU A 368 7.33 -12.06 9.93
N ARG A 369 8.05 -13.03 9.34
CA ARG A 369 8.33 -14.32 10.00
C ARG A 369 9.09 -14.13 11.31
N GLU A 370 10.09 -13.25 11.34
CA GLU A 370 10.83 -12.92 12.57
C GLU A 370 9.90 -12.36 13.65
N LEU A 371 9.00 -11.43 13.28
CA LEU A 371 8.02 -10.88 14.20
C LEU A 371 7.07 -11.97 14.73
N LEU A 372 6.49 -12.80 13.83
CA LEU A 372 5.58 -13.87 14.21
C LEU A 372 6.26 -14.90 15.12
N ALA A 373 7.50 -15.28 14.83
CA ALA A 373 8.27 -16.19 15.66
C ALA A 373 8.59 -15.60 17.05
N ALA A 374 8.90 -14.31 17.12
CA ALA A 374 9.17 -13.63 18.39
C ALA A 374 7.93 -13.62 19.30
N VAL A 375 6.76 -13.26 18.76
CA VAL A 375 5.53 -13.21 19.57
C VAL A 375 5.05 -14.61 19.98
N SER A 376 5.23 -15.63 19.13
CA SER A 376 4.88 -17.02 19.46
C SER A 376 5.74 -17.58 20.60
N ARG A 377 7.06 -17.32 20.57
CA ARG A 377 7.97 -17.73 21.68
C ARG A 377 7.63 -17.05 23.00
N SER A 378 7.31 -15.76 22.98
CA SER A 378 6.94 -15.01 24.19
C SER A 378 5.66 -15.55 24.83
N ALA A 379 4.69 -16.00 24.05
CA ALA A 379 3.46 -16.59 24.54
C ALA A 379 3.70 -18.00 25.15
N GLY A 380 4.54 -18.82 24.54
CA GLY A 380 4.91 -20.16 25.05
C GLY A 380 5.72 -20.13 26.35
N GLY A 381 6.58 -19.12 26.52
CA GLY A 381 7.34 -18.92 27.77
C GLY A 381 6.47 -18.53 28.96
N ALA A 382 5.46 -17.68 28.74
CA ALA A 382 4.52 -17.26 29.78
C ALA A 382 3.65 -18.42 30.28
N SER A 383 3.28 -19.38 29.42
CA SER A 383 2.46 -20.55 29.79
C SER A 383 3.22 -21.54 30.66
N ARG A 384 4.54 -21.64 30.53
CA ARG A 384 5.36 -22.57 31.33
C ARG A 384 5.67 -22.03 32.74
N SER A 385 5.71 -20.70 32.93
CA SER A 385 6.00 -20.07 34.21
C SER A 385 4.81 -20.04 35.19
N VAL A 386 3.58 -20.28 34.69
CA VAL A 386 2.35 -20.33 35.51
C VAL A 386 1.99 -21.77 35.96
N ALA A 387 2.64 -22.77 35.36
CA ALA A 387 2.42 -24.20 35.64
C ALA A 387 3.53 -24.83 36.54
N GLY A 388 4.48 -24.08 37.02
CA GLY A 388 5.49 -24.43 38.02
C GLY A 388 5.29 -23.60 39.27
#